data_1bb64bb155cf395080bf3ac145db425f
#
_entry.id   1bb64bb155cf395080bf3ac145db425f
#
_cell.length_a   1.000
_cell.length_b   1.000
_cell.length_c   1.000
_cell.angle_alpha   90.00
_cell.angle_beta   90.00
_cell.angle_gamma   90.00
#
_symmetry.space_group_name_H-M   'P 1'
#
loop_
_entity.id
_entity.type
_entity.pdbx_description
1 polymer ?
#
loop_
_entity_poly.entity_id
_entity_poly.type
_entity_poly.pdbx_seq_one_letter_code
_entity_poly.pdbx_strand_id
1 'polypeptide(L)'
;MTLDSRGIIAAFVLGILIFLLGGAYGPFFILVILTFLVISALVTLAGRRKKIAMASYREMRGWRNVAANGMVPLLAAIAYAVGSTGSYAHVFVVVYVASVAAAAADKFGSELGVLDGQPVSIVTFRKAKRGSSGAVSAFGLLMSLAASVIIALFVFLIGLGFYDFAVVVVAGFVGSVVDSLFGHFEEKGIGDKYTTNVMCAAAAFIVAFFMLI
;
A
#
# COMPACT_ATOMS: atom_id res chain seq x y z
N MET A 1 -11.34 -6.51 9.00
CA MET A 1 -11.74 -5.85 7.74
C MET A 1 -12.45 -6.90 6.91
N THR A 2 -13.71 -6.70 6.63
CA THR A 2 -14.48 -7.62 5.78
C THR A 2 -14.64 -6.99 4.41
N LEU A 3 -14.46 -7.78 3.36
CA LEU A 3 -14.82 -7.41 2.00
C LEU A 3 -16.31 -7.75 1.80
N ASP A 4 -17.01 -6.94 1.02
CA ASP A 4 -18.31 -7.32 0.49
C ASP A 4 -18.16 -8.45 -0.55
N SER A 5 -19.26 -9.06 -0.98
CA SER A 5 -19.23 -10.18 -1.94
C SER A 5 -18.54 -9.81 -3.26
N ARG A 6 -18.76 -8.59 -3.76
CA ARG A 6 -18.09 -8.07 -4.98
C ARG A 6 -16.61 -7.86 -4.76
N GLY A 7 -16.21 -7.37 -3.58
CA GLY A 7 -14.80 -7.22 -3.19
C GLY A 7 -14.09 -8.57 -3.07
N ILE A 8 -14.75 -9.60 -2.54
CA ILE A 8 -14.19 -10.96 -2.48
C ILE A 8 -13.94 -11.50 -3.90
N ILE A 9 -14.92 -11.38 -4.80
CA ILE A 9 -14.77 -11.81 -6.19
C ILE A 9 -13.63 -11.05 -6.88
N ALA A 10 -13.58 -9.72 -6.72
CA ALA A 10 -12.53 -8.89 -7.30
C ALA A 10 -11.13 -9.27 -6.77
N ALA A 11 -10.99 -9.54 -5.46
CA ALA A 11 -9.75 -9.97 -4.86
C ALA A 11 -9.29 -11.35 -5.38
N PHE A 12 -10.24 -12.26 -5.58
CA PHE A 12 -9.95 -13.60 -6.10
C PHE A 12 -9.50 -13.54 -7.56
N VAL A 13 -10.22 -12.79 -8.40
CA VAL A 13 -9.85 -12.58 -9.82
C VAL A 13 -8.48 -11.92 -9.93
N LEU A 14 -8.24 -10.85 -9.16
CA LEU A 14 -6.95 -10.16 -9.13
C LEU A 14 -5.82 -11.10 -8.69
N GLY A 15 -6.04 -11.89 -7.65
CA GLY A 15 -5.08 -12.86 -7.14
C GLY A 15 -4.71 -13.91 -8.19
N ILE A 16 -5.71 -14.48 -8.89
CA ILE A 16 -5.48 -15.43 -9.98
C ILE A 16 -4.65 -14.79 -11.09
N LEU A 17 -4.98 -13.58 -11.53
CA LEU A 17 -4.24 -12.88 -12.57
C LEU A 17 -2.79 -12.64 -12.16
N ILE A 18 -2.54 -12.14 -10.94
CA ILE A 18 -1.20 -11.90 -10.40
C ILE A 18 -0.41 -13.22 -10.30
N PHE A 19 -1.05 -14.31 -9.86
CA PHE A 19 -0.42 -15.62 -9.77
C PHE A 19 0.05 -16.12 -11.14
N LEU A 20 -0.83 -16.07 -12.14
CA LEU A 20 -0.53 -16.56 -13.49
C LEU A 20 0.54 -15.70 -14.19
N LEU A 21 0.43 -14.37 -14.08
CA LEU A 21 1.38 -13.42 -14.66
C LEU A 21 2.73 -13.43 -13.96
N GLY A 22 2.75 -13.75 -12.66
CA GLY A 22 3.99 -13.88 -11.88
C GLY A 22 4.87 -15.08 -12.28
N GLY A 23 4.34 -16.05 -13.05
CA GLY A 23 5.11 -17.22 -13.48
C GLY A 23 5.80 -17.91 -12.29
N ALA A 24 7.13 -18.04 -12.35
CA ALA A 24 7.92 -18.62 -11.25
C ALA A 24 7.79 -17.85 -9.92
N TYR A 25 7.56 -16.54 -9.95
CA TYR A 25 7.33 -15.70 -8.77
C TYR A 25 5.84 -15.60 -8.39
N GLY A 26 4.92 -16.24 -9.10
CA GLY A 26 3.49 -16.23 -8.79
C GLY A 26 3.17 -16.57 -7.34
N PRO A 27 3.67 -17.68 -6.77
CA PRO A 27 3.48 -18.02 -5.35
C PRO A 27 4.02 -16.94 -4.40
N PHE A 28 5.18 -16.36 -4.72
CA PHE A 28 5.78 -15.27 -3.94
C PHE A 28 4.91 -14.00 -3.99
N PHE A 29 4.41 -13.61 -5.14
CA PHE A 29 3.52 -12.45 -5.30
C PHE A 29 2.24 -12.63 -4.47
N ILE A 30 1.65 -13.83 -4.50
CA ILE A 30 0.48 -14.14 -3.66
C ILE A 30 0.82 -14.09 -2.17
N LEU A 31 1.96 -14.62 -1.76
CA LEU A 31 2.40 -14.55 -0.36
C LEU A 31 2.49 -13.11 0.14
N VAL A 32 3.10 -12.20 -0.64
CA VAL A 32 3.24 -10.79 -0.29
C VAL A 32 1.86 -10.11 -0.16
N ILE A 33 0.95 -10.34 -1.12
CA ILE A 33 -0.38 -9.71 -1.08
C ILE A 33 -1.25 -10.28 0.04
N LEU A 34 -1.17 -11.58 0.32
CA LEU A 34 -1.87 -12.20 1.45
C LEU A 34 -1.36 -11.66 2.79
N THR A 35 -0.05 -11.48 2.93
CA THR A 35 0.52 -10.84 4.12
C THR A 35 -0.03 -9.42 4.29
N PHE A 36 -0.03 -8.62 3.22
CA PHE A 36 -0.66 -7.29 3.25
C PHE A 36 -2.12 -7.35 3.71
N LEU A 37 -2.92 -8.28 3.21
CA LEU A 37 -4.33 -8.43 3.60
C LEU A 37 -4.47 -8.78 5.08
N VAL A 38 -3.66 -9.72 5.58
CA VAL A 38 -3.68 -10.15 6.99
C VAL A 38 -3.29 -9.00 7.91
N ILE A 39 -2.13 -8.36 7.68
CA ILE A 39 -1.67 -7.25 8.54
C ILE A 39 -2.61 -6.05 8.47
N SER A 40 -3.21 -5.77 7.30
CA SER A 40 -4.22 -4.72 7.13
C SER A 40 -5.49 -5.01 7.92
N ALA A 41 -5.92 -6.27 7.99
CA ALA A 41 -7.06 -6.67 8.81
C ALA A 41 -6.75 -6.48 10.30
N LEU A 42 -5.58 -6.93 10.77
CA LEU A 42 -5.14 -6.79 12.15
C LEU A 42 -5.07 -5.32 12.58
N VAL A 43 -4.46 -4.47 11.76
CA VAL A 43 -4.33 -3.03 12.04
C VAL A 43 -5.70 -2.32 12.05
N THR A 44 -6.63 -2.73 11.19
CA THR A 44 -7.99 -2.18 11.22
C THR A 44 -8.70 -2.50 12.54
N LEU A 45 -8.47 -3.69 13.10
CA LEU A 45 -9.04 -4.09 14.39
C LEU A 45 -8.33 -3.42 15.57
N ALA A 46 -7.07 -3.04 15.43
CA ALA A 46 -6.31 -2.36 16.46
C ALA A 46 -6.98 -1.02 16.81
N GLY A 47 -7.28 -0.82 18.09
CA GLY A 47 -7.94 0.39 18.56
C GLY A 47 -9.40 0.57 18.10
N ARG A 48 -10.08 -0.49 17.63
CA ARG A 48 -11.45 -0.47 17.07
C ARG A 48 -12.42 0.39 17.91
N ARG A 49 -12.43 0.21 19.23
CA ARG A 49 -13.33 0.98 20.13
C ARG A 49 -13.11 2.50 20.03
N LYS A 50 -11.84 2.95 20.01
CA LYS A 50 -11.49 4.37 19.85
C LYS A 50 -11.86 4.89 18.47
N LYS A 51 -11.61 4.12 17.42
CA LYS A 51 -11.96 4.49 16.03
C LYS A 51 -13.46 4.62 15.82
N ILE A 52 -14.28 3.76 16.42
CA ILE A 52 -15.75 3.85 16.39
C ILE A 52 -16.20 5.14 17.09
N ALA A 53 -15.68 5.42 18.29
CA ALA A 53 -16.01 6.64 19.03
C ALA A 53 -15.66 7.94 18.27
N MET A 54 -14.63 7.88 17.40
CA MET A 54 -14.20 9.00 16.54
C MET A 54 -14.88 9.01 15.16
N ALA A 55 -15.85 8.12 14.89
CA ALA A 55 -16.50 7.93 13.59
C ALA A 55 -15.51 7.69 12.42
N SER A 56 -14.30 7.16 12.72
CA SER A 56 -13.25 6.89 11.74
C SER A 56 -13.13 5.40 11.37
N TYR A 57 -13.98 4.53 11.95
CA TYR A 57 -13.97 3.11 11.68
C TYR A 57 -14.83 2.77 10.45
N ARG A 58 -14.23 2.10 9.47
CA ARG A 58 -14.93 1.55 8.30
C ARG A 58 -14.86 0.02 8.33
N GLU A 59 -16.01 -0.63 8.41
CA GLU A 59 -16.10 -2.08 8.58
C GLU A 59 -15.97 -2.85 7.27
N MET A 60 -16.58 -2.38 6.19
CA MET A 60 -16.64 -3.06 4.90
C MET A 60 -15.94 -2.27 3.79
N ARG A 61 -15.27 -2.99 2.90
CA ARG A 61 -14.62 -2.44 1.71
C ARG A 61 -15.10 -3.18 0.46
N GLY A 62 -15.49 -2.42 -0.54
CA GLY A 62 -15.99 -2.95 -1.82
C GLY A 62 -14.88 -3.23 -2.84
N TRP A 63 -15.28 -3.74 -4.00
CA TRP A 63 -14.42 -4.07 -5.12
C TRP A 63 -13.54 -2.90 -5.61
N ARG A 64 -14.04 -1.65 -5.56
CA ARG A 64 -13.26 -0.46 -5.94
C ARG A 64 -12.00 -0.30 -5.08
N ASN A 65 -12.08 -0.64 -3.80
CA ASN A 65 -10.90 -0.60 -2.92
C ASN A 65 -9.89 -1.70 -3.28
N VAL A 66 -10.37 -2.88 -3.64
CA VAL A 66 -9.51 -3.98 -4.13
C VAL A 66 -8.82 -3.58 -5.43
N ALA A 67 -9.57 -3.04 -6.39
CA ALA A 67 -9.02 -2.58 -7.66
C ALA A 67 -7.98 -1.46 -7.47
N ALA A 68 -8.27 -0.46 -6.65
CA ALA A 68 -7.37 0.67 -6.42
C ALA A 68 -6.03 0.25 -5.78
N ASN A 69 -6.04 -0.71 -4.84
CA ASN A 69 -4.80 -1.19 -4.21
C ASN A 69 -4.09 -2.27 -5.03
N GLY A 70 -4.81 -2.98 -5.90
CA GLY A 70 -4.26 -4.10 -6.66
C GLY A 70 -3.87 -3.77 -8.11
N MET A 71 -4.33 -2.63 -8.65
CA MET A 71 -4.07 -2.28 -10.05
C MET A 71 -2.58 -2.10 -10.35
N VAL A 72 -1.85 -1.38 -9.51
CA VAL A 72 -0.41 -1.14 -9.72
C VAL A 72 0.41 -2.41 -9.50
N PRO A 73 0.20 -3.21 -8.44
CA PRO A 73 0.78 -4.55 -8.34
C PRO A 73 0.48 -5.44 -9.55
N LEU A 74 -0.74 -5.40 -10.09
CA LEU A 74 -1.10 -6.14 -11.31
C LEU A 74 -0.28 -5.64 -12.52
N LEU A 75 -0.13 -4.33 -12.69
CA LEU A 75 0.71 -3.77 -13.76
C LEU A 75 2.18 -4.20 -13.62
N ALA A 76 2.70 -4.26 -12.39
CA ALA A 76 4.05 -4.78 -12.15
C ALA A 76 4.16 -6.27 -12.50
N ALA A 77 3.13 -7.08 -12.20
CA ALA A 77 3.09 -8.50 -12.60
C ALA A 77 2.98 -8.67 -14.12
N ILE A 78 2.23 -7.82 -14.82
CA ILE A 78 2.18 -7.78 -16.29
C ILE A 78 3.56 -7.42 -16.87
N ALA A 79 4.19 -6.37 -16.34
CA ALA A 79 5.51 -5.94 -16.78
C ALA A 79 6.55 -7.05 -16.55
N TYR A 80 6.47 -7.76 -15.42
CA TYR A 80 7.27 -8.95 -15.17
C TYR A 80 7.01 -10.04 -16.23
N ALA A 81 5.75 -10.38 -16.51
CA ALA A 81 5.40 -11.41 -17.49
C ALA A 81 5.98 -11.12 -18.88
N VAL A 82 5.91 -9.85 -19.30
CA VAL A 82 6.45 -9.39 -20.60
C VAL A 82 7.98 -9.36 -20.60
N GLY A 83 8.60 -8.93 -19.50
CA GLY A 83 10.04 -8.73 -19.36
C GLY A 83 10.80 -9.90 -18.72
N SER A 84 10.15 -11.02 -18.42
CA SER A 84 10.72 -12.12 -17.61
C SER A 84 11.97 -12.80 -18.20
N THR A 85 12.18 -12.70 -19.51
CA THR A 85 13.37 -13.22 -20.19
C THR A 85 14.52 -12.21 -20.30
N GLY A 86 14.29 -10.96 -19.86
CA GLY A 86 15.27 -9.87 -19.96
C GLY A 86 15.89 -9.47 -18.63
N SER A 87 16.87 -8.57 -18.71
CA SER A 87 17.60 -8.03 -17.54
C SER A 87 16.70 -7.28 -16.53
N TYR A 88 15.49 -6.91 -16.93
CA TYR A 88 14.56 -6.16 -16.10
C TYR A 88 13.61 -7.02 -15.25
N ALA A 89 13.65 -8.35 -15.37
CA ALA A 89 12.78 -9.23 -14.60
C ALA A 89 12.89 -8.98 -13.09
N HIS A 90 14.12 -8.85 -12.58
CA HIS A 90 14.41 -8.50 -11.19
C HIS A 90 13.76 -7.18 -10.79
N VAL A 91 13.87 -6.13 -11.61
CA VAL A 91 13.30 -4.80 -11.36
C VAL A 91 11.79 -4.90 -11.12
N PHE A 92 11.06 -5.62 -11.98
CA PHE A 92 9.61 -5.73 -11.85
C PHE A 92 9.15 -6.55 -10.64
N VAL A 93 9.96 -7.52 -10.19
CA VAL A 93 9.71 -8.23 -8.92
C VAL A 93 9.80 -7.27 -7.74
N VAL A 94 10.87 -6.46 -7.66
CA VAL A 94 11.05 -5.49 -6.57
C VAL A 94 9.98 -4.39 -6.61
N VAL A 95 9.65 -3.89 -7.81
CA VAL A 95 8.59 -2.88 -8.02
C VAL A 95 7.22 -3.41 -7.58
N TYR A 96 6.92 -4.70 -7.83
CA TYR A 96 5.71 -5.35 -7.31
C TYR A 96 5.66 -5.27 -5.79
N VAL A 97 6.74 -5.70 -5.11
CA VAL A 97 6.81 -5.68 -3.65
C VAL A 97 6.69 -4.25 -3.10
N ALA A 98 7.36 -3.27 -3.74
CA ALA A 98 7.29 -1.86 -3.38
C ALA A 98 5.87 -1.29 -3.48
N SER A 99 5.12 -1.66 -4.53
CA SER A 99 3.72 -1.24 -4.71
C SER A 99 2.81 -1.78 -3.60
N VAL A 100 3.01 -3.03 -3.17
CA VAL A 100 2.28 -3.63 -2.05
C VAL A 100 2.72 -3.01 -0.72
N ALA A 101 4.02 -2.72 -0.56
CA ALA A 101 4.57 -2.06 0.62
C ALA A 101 3.95 -0.66 0.83
N ALA A 102 3.72 0.10 -0.25
CA ALA A 102 3.06 1.40 -0.18
C ALA A 102 1.62 1.29 0.32
N ALA A 103 0.85 0.34 -0.20
CA ALA A 103 -0.51 0.09 0.28
C ALA A 103 -0.55 -0.33 1.76
N ALA A 104 0.43 -1.12 2.21
CA ALA A 104 0.59 -1.48 3.62
C ALA A 104 0.97 -0.27 4.47
N ALA A 105 1.90 0.56 4.00
CA ALA A 105 2.37 1.77 4.67
C ALA A 105 1.22 2.79 4.84
N ASP A 106 0.46 3.09 3.77
CA ASP A 106 -0.72 3.94 3.87
C ASP A 106 -1.72 3.39 4.89
N LYS A 107 -1.98 2.09 4.83
CA LYS A 107 -2.93 1.45 5.72
C LYS A 107 -2.53 1.57 7.20
N PHE A 108 -1.27 1.32 7.53
CA PHE A 108 -0.77 1.43 8.90
C PHE A 108 -0.76 2.89 9.37
N GLY A 109 -0.27 3.80 8.53
CA GLY A 109 -0.24 5.23 8.82
C GLY A 109 -1.63 5.80 9.11
N SER A 110 -2.59 5.50 8.25
CA SER A 110 -3.96 5.99 8.40
C SER A 110 -4.71 5.37 9.58
N GLU A 111 -4.58 4.05 9.79
CA GLU A 111 -5.34 3.34 10.84
C GLU A 111 -4.76 3.53 12.24
N LEU A 112 -3.43 3.61 12.36
CA LEU A 112 -2.76 3.80 13.66
C LEU A 112 -2.53 5.28 13.96
N GLY A 113 -2.24 6.09 12.93
CA GLY A 113 -2.04 7.52 13.09
C GLY A 113 -3.25 8.25 13.66
N VAL A 114 -4.47 7.78 13.37
CA VAL A 114 -5.70 8.33 13.97
C VAL A 114 -5.78 8.15 15.49
N LEU A 115 -5.05 7.18 16.04
CA LEU A 115 -5.00 6.94 17.48
C LEU A 115 -4.08 7.92 18.22
N ASP A 116 -3.19 8.59 17.49
CA ASP A 116 -2.30 9.64 18.00
C ASP A 116 -3.03 10.98 18.13
N GLY A 117 -2.53 11.80 19.03
CA GLY A 117 -3.29 12.94 19.55
C GLY A 117 -3.42 14.16 18.66
N GLN A 118 -2.47 14.48 17.79
CA GLN A 118 -2.42 15.77 17.11
C GLN A 118 -1.89 15.68 15.67
N PRO A 119 -2.72 15.29 14.71
CA PRO A 119 -2.33 15.28 13.33
C PRO A 119 -2.18 16.71 12.78
N VAL A 120 -1.31 16.84 11.78
CA VAL A 120 -1.15 18.05 10.99
C VAL A 120 -1.42 17.74 9.51
N SER A 121 -1.89 18.73 8.77
CA SER A 121 -1.98 18.61 7.32
C SER A 121 -0.57 18.55 6.75
N ILE A 122 -0.29 17.56 5.92
CA ILE A 122 1.02 17.38 5.28
C ILE A 122 1.41 18.56 4.36
N VAL A 123 0.41 19.26 3.82
CA VAL A 123 0.61 20.38 2.88
C VAL A 123 0.73 21.71 3.60
N THR A 124 -0.14 21.98 4.59
CA THR A 124 -0.19 23.30 5.24
C THR A 124 0.55 23.33 6.57
N PHE A 125 0.99 22.20 7.11
CA PHE A 125 1.63 22.03 8.42
C PHE A 125 0.80 22.58 9.60
N ARG A 126 -0.48 22.87 9.36
CA ARG A 126 -1.42 23.33 10.40
C ARG A 126 -2.14 22.13 11.01
N LYS A 127 -2.62 22.30 12.24
CA LYS A 127 -3.44 21.29 12.93
C LYS A 127 -4.59 20.83 12.03
N ALA A 128 -4.75 19.53 11.89
CA ALA A 128 -5.79 18.90 11.11
C ALA A 128 -6.76 18.12 12.01
N LYS A 129 -7.97 17.87 11.51
CA LYS A 129 -8.93 17.01 12.18
C LYS A 129 -8.45 15.55 12.11
N ARG A 130 -8.57 14.80 13.21
CA ARG A 130 -8.26 13.38 13.22
C ARG A 130 -9.11 12.63 12.21
N GLY A 131 -8.45 11.77 11.42
CA GLY A 131 -9.10 10.95 10.40
C GLY A 131 -9.48 11.68 9.12
N SER A 132 -9.12 12.97 8.96
CA SER A 132 -9.24 13.64 7.67
C SER A 132 -8.18 13.16 6.69
N SER A 133 -8.51 13.12 5.39
CA SER A 133 -7.56 12.77 4.34
C SER A 133 -6.42 13.79 4.28
N GLY A 134 -5.18 13.35 4.11
CA GLY A 134 -4.00 14.23 4.13
C GLY A 134 -3.55 14.71 5.51
N ALA A 135 -4.18 14.24 6.58
CA ALA A 135 -3.70 14.46 7.94
C ALA A 135 -2.68 13.39 8.33
N VAL A 136 -1.50 13.82 8.78
CA VAL A 136 -0.41 12.94 9.22
C VAL A 136 -0.04 13.20 10.67
N SER A 137 0.42 12.17 11.37
CA SER A 137 1.03 12.30 12.69
C SER A 137 2.40 11.62 12.71
N ALA A 138 3.27 12.02 13.64
CA ALA A 138 4.59 11.40 13.77
C ALA A 138 4.49 9.88 14.00
N PHE A 139 3.54 9.47 14.84
CA PHE A 139 3.28 8.05 15.08
C PHE A 139 2.76 7.34 13.82
N GLY A 140 1.86 7.98 13.06
CA GLY A 140 1.35 7.45 11.79
C GLY A 140 2.47 7.24 10.77
N LEU A 141 3.37 8.22 10.61
CA LEU A 141 4.53 8.10 9.72
C LEU A 141 5.49 6.99 10.16
N LEU A 142 5.74 6.85 11.46
CA LEU A 142 6.54 5.76 11.99
C LEU A 142 5.91 4.39 11.67
N MET A 143 4.59 4.27 11.81
CA MET A 143 3.86 3.04 11.48
C MET A 143 3.85 2.76 9.98
N SER A 144 3.77 3.79 9.13
CA SER A 144 3.93 3.63 7.68
C SER A 144 5.31 3.06 7.33
N LEU A 145 6.37 3.61 7.93
CA LEU A 145 7.72 3.11 7.74
C LEU A 145 7.85 1.66 8.22
N ALA A 146 7.32 1.33 9.40
CA ALA A 146 7.35 -0.03 9.93
C ALA A 146 6.64 -1.03 9.01
N ALA A 147 5.49 -0.66 8.42
CA ALA A 147 4.78 -1.51 7.47
C ALA A 147 5.58 -1.72 6.17
N SER A 148 6.24 -0.67 5.66
CA SER A 148 7.15 -0.80 4.51
C SER A 148 8.27 -1.80 4.81
N VAL A 149 8.89 -1.71 6.01
CA VAL A 149 9.93 -2.65 6.45
C VAL A 149 9.39 -4.09 6.50
N ILE A 150 8.19 -4.31 7.08
CA ILE A 150 7.60 -5.65 7.18
C ILE A 150 7.42 -6.28 5.80
N ILE A 151 6.90 -5.53 4.83
CA ILE A 151 6.73 -6.04 3.46
C ILE A 151 8.08 -6.18 2.75
N ALA A 152 9.02 -5.27 2.96
CA ALA A 152 10.35 -5.34 2.36
C ALA A 152 11.14 -6.59 2.77
N LEU A 153 10.94 -7.12 3.98
CA LEU A 153 11.61 -8.35 4.44
C LEU A 153 11.38 -9.55 3.50
N PHE A 154 10.28 -9.55 2.74
CA PHE A 154 9.97 -10.63 1.82
C PHE A 154 10.98 -10.77 0.67
N VAL A 155 11.71 -9.71 0.30
CA VAL A 155 12.71 -9.79 -0.77
C VAL A 155 13.83 -10.79 -0.43
N PHE A 156 14.15 -10.96 0.85
CA PHE A 156 15.16 -11.91 1.28
C PHE A 156 14.73 -13.37 1.09
N LEU A 157 13.43 -13.67 1.04
CA LEU A 157 12.92 -15.04 0.81
C LEU A 157 13.25 -15.56 -0.59
N ILE A 158 13.50 -14.64 -1.53
CA ILE A 158 13.83 -14.96 -2.93
C ILE A 158 15.31 -14.67 -3.25
N GLY A 159 16.13 -14.49 -2.23
CA GLY A 159 17.58 -14.32 -2.37
C GLY A 159 18.02 -12.93 -2.82
N LEU A 160 17.14 -11.92 -2.77
CA LEU A 160 17.51 -10.53 -3.07
C LEU A 160 18.29 -9.90 -1.91
N GLY A 161 19.06 -8.83 -2.23
CA GLY A 161 19.99 -8.21 -1.33
C GLY A 161 19.43 -7.06 -0.48
N PHE A 162 20.30 -6.50 0.35
CA PHE A 162 19.95 -5.37 1.22
C PHE A 162 19.60 -4.10 0.41
N TYR A 163 20.15 -3.94 -0.79
CA TYR A 163 19.79 -2.84 -1.67
C TYR A 163 18.33 -2.89 -2.08
N ASP A 164 17.86 -4.06 -2.52
CA ASP A 164 16.45 -4.27 -2.91
C ASP A 164 15.50 -4.05 -1.72
N PHE A 165 15.89 -4.54 -0.55
CA PHE A 165 15.18 -4.27 0.69
C PHE A 165 15.06 -2.76 0.95
N ALA A 166 16.16 -2.02 0.86
CA ALA A 166 16.17 -0.56 1.07
C ALA A 166 15.31 0.17 0.04
N VAL A 167 15.36 -0.25 -1.23
CA VAL A 167 14.51 0.29 -2.30
C VAL A 167 13.03 0.11 -1.95
N VAL A 168 12.62 -1.09 -1.55
CA VAL A 168 11.21 -1.36 -1.17
C VAL A 168 10.79 -0.52 0.03
N VAL A 169 11.65 -0.39 1.06
CA VAL A 169 11.35 0.43 2.24
C VAL A 169 11.14 1.89 1.86
N VAL A 170 12.07 2.46 1.11
CA VAL A 170 11.99 3.87 0.68
C VAL A 170 10.79 4.11 -0.21
N ALA A 171 10.62 3.28 -1.25
CA ALA A 171 9.52 3.43 -2.20
C ALA A 171 8.15 3.25 -1.53
N GLY A 172 8.00 2.26 -0.67
CA GLY A 172 6.76 2.03 0.08
C GLY A 172 6.40 3.19 1.00
N PHE A 173 7.39 3.71 1.74
CA PHE A 173 7.18 4.87 2.61
C PHE A 173 6.83 6.14 1.80
N VAL A 174 7.58 6.43 0.72
CA VAL A 174 7.28 7.57 -0.17
C VAL A 174 5.88 7.44 -0.77
N GLY A 175 5.46 6.25 -1.17
CA GLY A 175 4.10 6.02 -1.65
C GLY A 175 3.04 6.44 -0.63
N SER A 176 3.20 6.10 0.66
CA SER A 176 2.25 6.51 1.70
C SER A 176 2.26 8.02 1.97
N VAL A 177 3.41 8.67 1.82
CA VAL A 177 3.52 10.14 1.90
C VAL A 177 2.76 10.79 0.73
N VAL A 178 2.88 10.23 -0.47
CA VAL A 178 2.14 10.69 -1.66
C VAL A 178 0.63 10.48 -1.49
N ASP A 179 0.18 9.36 -0.90
CA ASP A 179 -1.25 9.20 -0.53
C ASP A 179 -1.74 10.36 0.34
N SER A 180 -0.97 10.72 1.36
CA SER A 180 -1.32 11.83 2.25
C SER A 180 -1.32 13.19 1.54
N LEU A 181 -0.41 13.42 0.58
CA LEU A 181 -0.42 14.62 -0.25
C LEU A 181 -1.69 14.69 -1.11
N PHE A 182 -2.03 13.61 -1.81
CA PHE A 182 -3.26 13.55 -2.62
C PHE A 182 -4.52 13.55 -1.76
N GLY A 183 -4.48 13.00 -0.55
CA GLY A 183 -5.55 13.08 0.44
C GLY A 183 -5.93 14.52 0.80
N HIS A 184 -4.98 15.46 0.79
CA HIS A 184 -5.28 16.88 0.97
C HIS A 184 -6.13 17.44 -0.17
N PHE A 185 -5.93 16.99 -1.40
CA PHE A 185 -6.75 17.40 -2.56
C PHE A 185 -8.11 16.71 -2.55
N GLU A 186 -8.19 15.44 -2.09
CA GLU A 186 -9.43 14.72 -1.86
C GLU A 186 -10.36 15.49 -0.90
N GLU A 187 -9.85 16.04 0.19
CA GLU A 187 -10.60 16.88 1.13
C GLU A 187 -11.19 18.14 0.47
N LYS A 188 -10.61 18.58 -0.64
CA LYS A 188 -11.09 19.71 -1.45
C LYS A 188 -12.02 19.28 -2.58
N GLY A 189 -12.40 18.01 -2.64
CA GLY A 189 -13.27 17.45 -3.67
C GLY A 189 -12.56 17.11 -4.99
N ILE A 190 -11.21 17.05 -5.00
CA ILE A 190 -10.42 16.67 -6.17
C ILE A 190 -9.99 15.20 -6.02
N GLY A 191 -10.62 14.32 -6.79
CA GLY A 191 -10.40 12.88 -6.67
C GLY A 191 -11.21 12.24 -5.54
N ASP A 192 -10.87 11.00 -5.23
CA ASP A 192 -11.46 10.20 -4.15
C ASP A 192 -10.41 9.29 -3.52
N LYS A 193 -10.78 8.56 -2.45
CA LYS A 193 -9.87 7.62 -1.77
C LYS A 193 -9.31 6.53 -2.70
N TYR A 194 -10.00 6.18 -3.75
CA TYR A 194 -9.50 5.20 -4.73
C TYR A 194 -8.40 5.79 -5.60
N THR A 195 -8.56 7.06 -5.99
CA THR A 195 -7.52 7.82 -6.70
C THR A 195 -6.26 7.94 -5.85
N THR A 196 -6.38 8.30 -4.58
CA THR A 196 -5.21 8.43 -3.68
C THR A 196 -4.48 7.10 -3.50
N ASN A 197 -5.20 5.99 -3.35
CA ASN A 197 -4.60 4.66 -3.25
C ASN A 197 -3.82 4.26 -4.51
N VAL A 198 -4.34 4.60 -5.70
CA VAL A 198 -3.63 4.36 -6.97
C VAL A 198 -2.36 5.21 -7.04
N MET A 199 -2.44 6.50 -6.68
CA MET A 199 -1.27 7.40 -6.67
C MET A 199 -0.21 6.96 -5.66
N CYS A 200 -0.62 6.45 -4.50
CA CYS A 200 0.24 5.82 -3.50
C CYS A 200 1.10 4.70 -4.11
N ALA A 201 0.45 3.71 -4.72
CA ALA A 201 1.13 2.57 -5.30
C ALA A 201 1.93 2.93 -6.56
N ALA A 202 1.44 3.87 -7.38
CA ALA A 202 2.12 4.36 -8.58
C ALA A 202 3.41 5.12 -8.21
N ALA A 203 3.39 5.95 -7.16
CA ALA A 203 4.59 6.62 -6.68
C ALA A 203 5.65 5.62 -6.23
N ALA A 204 5.26 4.58 -5.49
CA ALA A 204 6.18 3.53 -5.08
C ALA A 204 6.75 2.76 -6.30
N PHE A 205 5.91 2.46 -7.29
CA PHE A 205 6.36 1.85 -8.55
C PHE A 205 7.43 2.71 -9.21
N ILE A 206 7.17 4.00 -9.39
CA ILE A 206 8.08 4.93 -10.05
C ILE A 206 9.39 5.06 -9.27
N VAL A 207 9.32 5.28 -7.96
CA VAL A 207 10.51 5.42 -7.10
C VAL A 207 11.38 4.16 -7.15
N ALA A 208 10.77 2.97 -6.95
CA ALA A 208 11.51 1.72 -7.00
C ALA A 208 12.12 1.46 -8.37
N PHE A 209 11.38 1.72 -9.46
CA PHE A 209 11.87 1.56 -10.81
C PHE A 209 13.12 2.41 -11.07
N PHE A 210 13.06 3.71 -10.76
CA PHE A 210 14.20 4.61 -10.98
C PHE A 210 15.39 4.38 -10.03
N MET A 211 15.17 3.76 -8.88
CA MET A 211 16.29 3.36 -8.00
C MET A 211 17.01 2.11 -8.49
N LEU A 212 16.39 1.30 -9.36
CA LEU A 212 16.90 0.00 -9.81
C LEU A 212 17.52 0.02 -11.20
N ILE A 213 17.27 1.06 -12.00
CA ILE A 213 17.84 1.26 -13.34
C ILE A 213 18.94 2.32 -13.31
#